data_ff5c4c463411c267b21b29e1acaa8422
#
_entry.id   ff5c4c463411c267b21b29e1acaa8422
#
_cell.length_a   1.000
_cell.length_b   1.000
_cell.length_c   1.000
_cell.angle_alpha   90.00
_cell.angle_beta   90.00
_cell.angle_gamma   90.00
#
_symmetry.space_group_name_H-M   'P 1'
#
loop_
_entity.id
_entity.type
_entity.pdbx_description
1 polymer ?
#
loop_
_entity_poly.entity_id
_entity_poly.type
_entity_poly.pdbx_seq_one_letter_code
_entity_poly.pdbx_strand_id
1 'polypeptide(L)'
;MKHSIRTRFTLGMIFLFLIILVLSVFSGYYMNKLSNKTSAILKENYLSVVYAREMSEGIMNINQEITTAYLIRKNSDSLKIGKELSVIDISLSAEKNNITEPGEDKLVAGISIGFAEYRKEVLNFLRNTQSDAGVLFLQNKSGELYNQLIALSQMNGKALEVKTDDAKAFSQSALTRMTVLATLCFLVGMSFTFSFAAYFNRRFFQLYYGIKELVSSNFSERLFFDGKDEFSEISSVINEMADKLKINKQKISVNLPDDQLKKLTAADVDELKKMLFKIKTIEEQSASLISKFEKK
;
A
#
# COMPACT_ATOMS: atom_id res chain seq x y z
N MET A 1 15.95 -0.36 -35.63
CA MET A 1 14.65 -0.77 -35.05
C MET A 1 13.61 0.28 -35.41
N LYS A 2 12.47 -0.09 -36.01
CA LYS A 2 11.36 0.82 -36.25
C LYS A 2 10.87 1.33 -34.91
N HIS A 3 11.06 2.60 -34.60
CA HIS A 3 10.56 3.19 -33.35
C HIS A 3 9.09 3.61 -33.53
N SER A 4 8.22 2.60 -33.63
CA SER A 4 6.77 2.79 -33.66
C SER A 4 6.32 3.55 -32.40
N ILE A 5 5.38 4.46 -32.54
CA ILE A 5 4.73 5.15 -31.42
C ILE A 5 4.14 4.14 -30.44
N ARG A 6 3.52 3.09 -31.00
CA ARG A 6 2.97 1.96 -30.23
C ARG A 6 4.05 1.35 -29.33
N THR A 7 5.26 1.09 -29.86
CA THR A 7 6.36 0.50 -29.09
C THR A 7 6.82 1.45 -27.96
N ARG A 8 6.96 2.75 -28.25
CA ARG A 8 7.34 3.75 -27.24
C ARG A 8 6.30 3.88 -26.14
N PHE A 9 5.01 3.90 -26.51
CA PHE A 9 3.91 3.93 -25.55
C PHE A 9 3.89 2.69 -24.67
N THR A 10 3.97 1.49 -25.28
CA THR A 10 3.98 0.22 -24.55
C THR A 10 5.17 0.13 -23.59
N LEU A 11 6.38 0.48 -24.04
CA LEU A 11 7.57 0.52 -23.17
C LEU A 11 7.42 1.49 -22.02
N GLY A 12 6.83 2.67 -22.26
CA GLY A 12 6.55 3.64 -21.21
C GLY A 12 5.54 3.14 -20.19
N MET A 13 4.48 2.48 -20.63
CA MET A 13 3.50 1.85 -19.73
C MET A 13 4.15 0.75 -18.90
N ILE A 14 4.93 -0.14 -19.52
CA ILE A 14 5.67 -1.19 -18.81
C ILE A 14 6.61 -0.58 -17.76
N PHE A 15 7.30 0.50 -18.11
CA PHE A 15 8.20 1.20 -17.20
C PHE A 15 7.46 1.78 -15.98
N LEU A 16 6.28 2.39 -16.18
CA LEU A 16 5.45 2.90 -15.09
C LEU A 16 4.95 1.76 -14.18
N PHE A 17 4.51 0.64 -14.77
CA PHE A 17 4.12 -0.54 -13.99
C PHE A 17 5.29 -1.12 -13.19
N LEU A 18 6.49 -1.13 -13.75
CA LEU A 18 7.69 -1.59 -13.07
C LEU A 18 8.03 -0.70 -11.86
N ILE A 19 7.88 0.61 -11.97
CA ILE A 19 8.02 1.55 -10.85
C ILE A 19 7.04 1.21 -9.73
N ILE A 20 5.75 1.00 -10.05
CA ILE A 20 4.72 0.65 -9.06
C ILE A 20 5.07 -0.69 -8.39
N LEU A 21 5.51 -1.68 -9.16
CA LEU A 21 5.89 -2.99 -8.64
C LEU A 21 7.07 -2.88 -7.67
N VAL A 22 8.10 -2.12 -8.02
CA VAL A 22 9.26 -1.87 -7.14
C VAL A 22 8.81 -1.21 -5.83
N LEU A 23 7.99 -0.16 -5.89
CA LEU A 23 7.45 0.49 -4.69
C LEU A 23 6.64 -0.48 -3.81
N SER A 24 5.82 -1.34 -4.43
CA SER A 24 5.01 -2.33 -3.72
C SER A 24 5.88 -3.36 -2.98
N VAL A 25 6.94 -3.86 -3.62
CA VAL A 25 7.88 -4.82 -3.01
C VAL A 25 8.60 -4.19 -1.82
N PHE A 26 9.11 -2.96 -1.98
CA PHE A 26 9.76 -2.26 -0.87
C PHE A 26 8.80 -1.99 0.29
N SER A 27 7.57 -1.55 0.00
CA SER A 27 6.53 -1.34 1.01
C SER A 27 6.23 -2.61 1.80
N GLY A 28 6.04 -3.74 1.09
CA GLY A 28 5.81 -5.05 1.71
C GLY A 28 6.97 -5.49 2.61
N TYR A 29 8.20 -5.29 2.16
CA TYR A 29 9.39 -5.60 2.94
C TYR A 29 9.45 -4.81 4.27
N TYR A 30 9.28 -3.48 4.22
CA TYR A 30 9.31 -2.64 5.42
C TYR A 30 8.16 -2.95 6.37
N MET A 31 6.95 -3.19 5.84
CA MET A 31 5.77 -3.56 6.65
C MET A 31 5.98 -4.89 7.37
N ASN A 32 6.47 -5.91 6.67
CA ASN A 32 6.76 -7.22 7.26
C ASN A 32 7.82 -7.11 8.37
N LYS A 33 8.88 -6.34 8.14
CA LYS A 33 9.94 -6.13 9.14
C LYS A 33 9.43 -5.39 10.38
N LEU A 34 8.55 -4.39 10.21
CA LEU A 34 7.91 -3.69 11.33
C LEU A 34 6.96 -4.61 12.10
N SER A 35 6.16 -5.41 11.40
CA SER A 35 5.27 -6.40 12.00
C SER A 35 6.02 -7.40 12.87
N ASN A 36 7.16 -7.92 12.39
CA ASN A 36 7.99 -8.85 13.15
C ASN A 36 8.58 -8.20 14.41
N LYS A 37 9.06 -6.94 14.31
CA LYS A 37 9.53 -6.21 15.50
C LYS A 37 8.43 -6.01 16.53
N THR A 38 7.23 -5.63 16.11
CA THR A 38 6.07 -5.43 17.00
C THR A 38 5.62 -6.76 17.63
N SER A 39 5.62 -7.83 16.85
CA SER A 39 5.27 -9.18 17.37
C SER A 39 6.26 -9.65 18.42
N ALA A 40 7.57 -9.41 18.23
CA ALA A 40 8.59 -9.74 19.22
C ALA A 40 8.35 -8.97 20.53
N ILE A 41 8.10 -7.66 20.47
CA ILE A 41 7.79 -6.83 21.65
C ILE A 41 6.65 -7.44 22.47
N LEU A 42 5.54 -7.80 21.79
CA LEU A 42 4.34 -8.30 22.45
C LEU A 42 4.51 -9.72 23.00
N LYS A 43 5.14 -10.62 22.25
CA LYS A 43 5.25 -12.03 22.63
C LYS A 43 6.40 -12.31 23.61
N GLU A 44 7.50 -11.59 23.44
CA GLU A 44 8.70 -11.87 24.20
C GLU A 44 8.68 -11.13 25.56
N ASN A 45 8.54 -9.82 25.55
CA ASN A 45 8.72 -9.05 26.77
C ASN A 45 7.42 -8.67 27.49
N TYR A 46 6.35 -8.33 26.75
CA TYR A 46 5.08 -7.99 27.39
C TYR A 46 4.48 -9.18 28.13
N LEU A 47 4.55 -10.38 27.55
CA LEU A 47 4.03 -11.58 28.23
C LEU A 47 4.82 -11.90 29.52
N SER A 48 6.15 -11.74 29.53
CA SER A 48 6.94 -11.92 30.75
C SER A 48 6.56 -10.96 31.87
N VAL A 49 6.25 -9.69 31.51
CA VAL A 49 5.71 -8.73 32.50
C VAL A 49 4.35 -9.18 33.02
N VAL A 50 3.48 -9.72 32.17
CA VAL A 50 2.17 -10.26 32.59
C VAL A 50 2.34 -11.47 33.52
N TYR A 51 3.20 -12.42 33.13
CA TYR A 51 3.47 -13.61 33.97
C TYR A 51 4.07 -13.25 35.33
N ALA A 52 5.03 -12.31 35.34
CA ALA A 52 5.59 -11.83 36.63
C ALA A 52 4.53 -11.18 37.51
N ARG A 53 3.60 -10.42 36.94
CA ARG A 53 2.48 -9.83 37.67
C ARG A 53 1.53 -10.88 38.21
N GLU A 54 1.09 -11.84 37.40
CA GLU A 54 0.17 -12.91 37.83
C GLU A 54 0.77 -13.74 38.94
N MET A 55 2.07 -14.07 38.83
CA MET A 55 2.78 -14.77 39.90
C MET A 55 2.86 -13.92 41.19
N SER A 56 3.13 -12.62 41.08
CA SER A 56 3.19 -11.71 42.23
C SER A 56 1.85 -11.57 42.91
N GLU A 57 0.76 -11.41 42.15
CA GLU A 57 -0.61 -11.33 42.68
C GLU A 57 -1.01 -12.64 43.38
N GLY A 58 -0.68 -13.80 42.76
CA GLY A 58 -0.93 -15.11 43.38
C GLY A 58 -0.21 -15.30 44.71
N ILE A 59 1.08 -14.96 44.79
CA ILE A 59 1.86 -15.04 46.04
C ILE A 59 1.26 -14.10 47.11
N MET A 60 0.88 -12.89 46.74
CA MET A 60 0.30 -11.91 47.64
C MET A 60 -1.06 -12.38 48.18
N ASN A 61 -1.91 -12.94 47.31
CA ASN A 61 -3.22 -13.49 47.69
C ASN A 61 -3.07 -14.68 48.67
N ILE A 62 -2.13 -15.59 48.40
CA ILE A 62 -1.83 -16.71 49.31
C ILE A 62 -1.35 -16.18 50.67
N ASN A 63 -0.40 -15.26 50.68
CA ASN A 63 0.17 -14.69 51.90
C ASN A 63 -0.90 -13.96 52.74
N GLN A 64 -1.80 -13.21 52.07
CA GLN A 64 -2.92 -12.55 52.74
C GLN A 64 -3.89 -13.56 53.38
N GLU A 65 -4.25 -14.63 52.65
CA GLU A 65 -5.14 -15.67 53.12
C GLU A 65 -4.56 -16.39 54.36
N ILE A 66 -3.28 -16.78 54.29
CA ILE A 66 -2.56 -17.42 55.39
C ILE A 66 -2.45 -16.51 56.61
N THR A 67 -2.05 -15.25 56.41
CA THR A 67 -1.90 -14.27 57.49
C THR A 67 -3.25 -13.99 58.16
N THR A 68 -4.30 -13.83 57.39
CA THR A 68 -5.65 -13.61 57.90
C THR A 68 -6.14 -14.81 58.70
N ALA A 69 -6.00 -16.02 58.16
CA ALA A 69 -6.41 -17.27 58.86
C ALA A 69 -5.67 -17.44 60.15
N TYR A 70 -4.37 -17.17 60.20
CA TYR A 70 -3.53 -17.22 61.40
C TYR A 70 -4.00 -16.21 62.47
N LEU A 71 -4.21 -14.96 62.10
CA LEU A 71 -4.60 -13.88 63.03
C LEU A 71 -5.98 -14.13 63.68
N ILE A 72 -6.96 -14.59 62.88
CA ILE A 72 -8.33 -14.86 63.37
C ILE A 72 -8.50 -16.30 63.91
N ARG A 73 -7.43 -17.09 63.94
CA ARG A 73 -7.43 -18.54 64.40
C ARG A 73 -8.47 -19.38 63.65
N LYS A 74 -8.60 -19.18 62.35
CA LYS A 74 -9.52 -19.90 61.47
C LYS A 74 -8.72 -20.70 60.42
N ASN A 75 -9.30 -21.78 59.91
CA ASN A 75 -8.69 -22.53 58.83
C ASN A 75 -8.65 -21.68 57.56
N SER A 76 -7.50 -21.70 56.86
CA SER A 76 -7.35 -21.07 55.57
C SER A 76 -8.22 -21.75 54.51
N ASP A 77 -8.70 -21.01 53.53
CA ASP A 77 -9.41 -21.55 52.38
C ASP A 77 -8.45 -22.28 51.44
N SER A 78 -8.37 -23.60 51.61
CA SER A 78 -7.47 -24.46 50.80
C SER A 78 -7.81 -24.48 49.31
N LEU A 79 -9.09 -24.26 48.92
CA LEU A 79 -9.49 -24.21 47.52
C LEU A 79 -8.99 -22.91 46.86
N LYS A 80 -9.11 -21.79 47.57
CA LYS A 80 -8.61 -20.48 47.11
C LYS A 80 -7.08 -20.52 46.95
N ILE A 81 -6.37 -21.03 47.95
CA ILE A 81 -4.90 -21.17 47.91
C ILE A 81 -4.48 -22.13 46.79
N GLY A 82 -5.18 -23.24 46.58
CA GLY A 82 -4.91 -24.20 45.51
C GLY A 82 -5.06 -23.60 44.13
N LYS A 83 -6.08 -22.71 43.93
CA LYS A 83 -6.27 -21.98 42.69
C LYS A 83 -5.10 -21.01 42.40
N GLU A 84 -4.68 -20.22 43.40
CA GLU A 84 -3.57 -19.31 43.25
C GLU A 84 -2.24 -20.04 42.97
N LEU A 85 -1.97 -21.17 43.66
CA LEU A 85 -0.80 -21.99 43.33
C LEU A 85 -0.81 -22.50 41.89
N SER A 86 -1.98 -22.86 41.36
CA SER A 86 -2.13 -23.29 39.97
C SER A 86 -1.88 -22.15 38.97
N VAL A 87 -2.32 -20.92 39.25
CA VAL A 87 -2.05 -19.74 38.43
C VAL A 87 -0.55 -19.48 38.36
N ILE A 88 0.13 -19.53 39.52
CA ILE A 88 1.59 -19.35 39.59
C ILE A 88 2.32 -20.44 38.79
N ASP A 89 1.93 -21.71 38.90
CA ASP A 89 2.52 -22.82 38.15
C ASP A 89 2.39 -22.62 36.63
N ILE A 90 1.20 -22.18 36.16
CA ILE A 90 0.93 -21.92 34.74
C ILE A 90 1.81 -20.77 34.24
N SER A 91 1.81 -19.64 34.95
CA SER A 91 2.56 -18.45 34.57
C SER A 91 4.08 -18.69 34.61
N LEU A 92 4.57 -19.45 35.63
CA LEU A 92 5.99 -19.84 35.72
C LEU A 92 6.41 -20.81 34.60
N SER A 93 5.52 -21.75 34.24
CA SER A 93 5.77 -22.66 33.11
C SER A 93 5.80 -21.93 31.79
N ALA A 94 4.90 -20.95 31.59
CA ALA A 94 4.88 -20.10 30.42
C ALA A 94 6.14 -19.25 30.33
N GLU A 95 6.57 -18.65 31.42
CA GLU A 95 7.79 -17.84 31.52
C GLU A 95 9.06 -18.64 31.22
N LYS A 96 9.18 -19.86 31.73
CA LYS A 96 10.31 -20.74 31.36
C LYS A 96 10.47 -20.98 29.86
N ASN A 97 9.39 -20.92 29.10
CA ASN A 97 9.39 -21.07 27.65
C ASN A 97 9.50 -19.74 26.92
N ASN A 98 9.58 -18.62 27.64
CA ASN A 98 9.62 -17.26 27.08
C ASN A 98 10.90 -16.49 27.42
N ILE A 99 11.95 -17.16 27.83
CA ILE A 99 13.24 -16.55 28.18
C ILE A 99 13.87 -15.96 26.90
N THR A 100 14.03 -14.64 26.85
CA THR A 100 14.53 -13.92 25.70
C THR A 100 15.63 -12.90 26.02
N GLU A 101 15.72 -12.47 27.29
CA GLU A 101 16.65 -11.44 27.70
C GLU A 101 17.91 -12.02 28.40
N PRO A 102 19.09 -11.40 28.26
CA PRO A 102 20.29 -11.86 28.93
C PRO A 102 20.17 -11.84 30.44
N GLY A 103 20.38 -13.00 31.08
CA GLY A 103 20.30 -13.16 32.54
C GLY A 103 18.90 -13.49 33.07
N GLU A 104 17.87 -13.48 32.24
CA GLU A 104 16.51 -13.88 32.56
C GLU A 104 16.45 -15.36 33.00
N ASP A 105 17.22 -16.21 32.35
CA ASP A 105 17.37 -17.63 32.68
C ASP A 105 17.72 -17.89 34.14
N LYS A 106 18.68 -17.11 34.65
CA LYS A 106 19.12 -17.22 36.06
C LYS A 106 18.04 -16.75 37.01
N LEU A 107 17.36 -15.66 36.67
CA LEU A 107 16.30 -15.10 37.49
C LEU A 107 15.09 -16.02 37.55
N VAL A 108 14.67 -16.56 36.42
CA VAL A 108 13.55 -17.52 36.30
C VAL A 108 13.89 -18.86 37.03
N ALA A 109 15.14 -19.33 36.95
CA ALA A 109 15.59 -20.48 37.71
C ALA A 109 15.52 -20.23 39.23
N GLY A 110 15.97 -19.05 39.70
CA GLY A 110 15.85 -18.63 41.10
C GLY A 110 14.40 -18.59 41.60
N ILE A 111 13.51 -17.96 40.82
CA ILE A 111 12.06 -17.93 41.09
C ILE A 111 11.49 -19.35 41.18
N SER A 112 11.89 -20.22 40.23
CA SER A 112 11.40 -21.62 40.23
C SER A 112 11.77 -22.40 41.47
N ILE A 113 13.03 -22.27 41.94
CA ILE A 113 13.51 -22.91 43.16
C ILE A 113 12.78 -22.33 44.38
N GLY A 114 12.76 -21.00 44.48
CA GLY A 114 12.08 -20.31 45.59
C GLY A 114 10.60 -20.61 45.69
N PHE A 115 9.91 -20.69 44.55
CA PHE A 115 8.50 -21.06 44.51
C PHE A 115 8.25 -22.53 44.92
N ALA A 116 9.13 -23.44 44.55
CA ALA A 116 9.00 -24.84 44.98
C ALA A 116 9.12 -24.98 46.50
N GLU A 117 10.04 -24.24 47.14
CA GLU A 117 10.18 -24.19 48.61
C GLU A 117 8.96 -23.53 49.27
N TYR A 118 8.53 -22.37 48.75
CA TYR A 118 7.33 -21.67 49.22
C TYR A 118 6.09 -22.56 49.14
N ARG A 119 5.84 -23.21 48.02
CA ARG A 119 4.72 -24.14 47.81
C ARG A 119 4.73 -25.29 48.81
N LYS A 120 5.91 -25.89 49.05
CA LYS A 120 6.05 -26.97 50.03
C LYS A 120 5.60 -26.52 51.40
N GLU A 121 6.01 -25.34 51.83
CA GLU A 121 5.68 -24.81 53.15
C GLU A 121 4.20 -24.36 53.22
N VAL A 122 3.62 -23.78 52.18
CA VAL A 122 2.18 -23.51 52.08
C VAL A 122 1.36 -24.80 52.25
N LEU A 123 1.76 -25.89 51.61
CA LEU A 123 1.07 -27.19 51.78
C LEU A 123 1.25 -27.80 53.18
N ASN A 124 2.42 -27.59 53.80
CA ASN A 124 2.66 -27.96 55.18
C ASN A 124 1.77 -27.20 56.15
N PHE A 125 1.66 -25.86 55.95
CA PHE A 125 0.80 -24.99 56.73
C PHE A 125 -0.68 -25.40 56.67
N LEU A 126 -1.15 -25.83 55.50
CA LEU A 126 -2.53 -26.27 55.31
C LEU A 126 -2.83 -27.61 55.94
N ARG A 127 -1.82 -28.48 56.14
CA ARG A 127 -1.98 -29.85 56.72
C ARG A 127 -1.74 -29.95 58.25
N ASN A 128 -0.88 -29.06 58.73
CA ASN A 128 -0.40 -29.15 60.11
C ASN A 128 -0.96 -28.01 61.00
N THR A 129 -0.70 -28.09 62.31
CA THR A 129 -1.00 -27.01 63.26
C THR A 129 -0.19 -25.76 62.83
N GLN A 130 -0.87 -24.63 62.74
CA GLN A 130 -0.28 -23.32 62.35
C GLN A 130 0.75 -22.93 63.41
N SER A 131 2.02 -22.78 63.03
CA SER A 131 3.10 -22.32 63.91
C SER A 131 3.57 -20.92 63.50
N ASP A 132 3.98 -20.12 64.51
CA ASP A 132 4.56 -18.78 64.30
C ASP A 132 5.76 -18.84 63.39
N ALA A 133 6.63 -19.85 63.51
CA ALA A 133 7.80 -20.05 62.66
C ALA A 133 7.44 -20.31 61.19
N GLY A 134 6.37 -21.08 60.94
CA GLY A 134 5.88 -21.37 59.60
C GLY A 134 5.33 -20.12 58.91
N VAL A 135 4.54 -19.30 59.63
CA VAL A 135 4.02 -18.04 59.09
C VAL A 135 5.16 -17.07 58.76
N LEU A 136 6.13 -16.91 59.69
CA LEU A 136 7.29 -16.06 59.48
C LEU A 136 8.14 -16.49 58.28
N PHE A 137 8.35 -17.82 58.11
CA PHE A 137 9.03 -18.37 56.94
C PHE A 137 8.30 -18.00 55.62
N LEU A 138 6.97 -18.22 55.59
CA LEU A 138 6.16 -17.91 54.40
C LEU A 138 6.16 -16.42 54.09
N GLN A 139 6.11 -15.53 55.09
CA GLN A 139 6.22 -14.08 54.86
C GLN A 139 7.58 -13.69 54.30
N ASN A 140 8.68 -14.18 54.84
CA ASN A 140 10.01 -13.90 54.37
C ASN A 140 10.22 -14.43 52.93
N LYS A 141 9.77 -15.66 52.66
CA LYS A 141 9.92 -16.30 51.36
C LYS A 141 9.05 -15.62 50.28
N SER A 142 7.83 -15.21 50.66
CA SER A 142 6.97 -14.43 49.76
C SER A 142 7.61 -13.06 49.38
N GLY A 143 8.28 -12.41 50.34
CA GLY A 143 8.99 -11.17 50.09
C GLY A 143 10.19 -11.35 49.15
N GLU A 144 10.98 -12.43 49.32
CA GLU A 144 12.08 -12.77 48.42
C GLU A 144 11.58 -13.02 47.00
N LEU A 145 10.54 -13.85 46.85
CA LEU A 145 9.92 -14.15 45.55
C LEU A 145 9.34 -12.91 44.89
N TYR A 146 8.65 -12.08 45.68
CA TYR A 146 8.08 -10.80 45.15
C TYR A 146 9.18 -9.89 44.60
N ASN A 147 10.32 -9.76 45.29
CA ASN A 147 11.44 -8.97 44.82
C ASN A 147 12.05 -9.53 43.52
N GLN A 148 12.14 -10.88 43.41
CA GLN A 148 12.63 -11.51 42.17
C GLN A 148 11.66 -11.30 41.00
N LEU A 149 10.33 -11.39 41.27
CA LEU A 149 9.30 -11.14 40.27
C LEU A 149 9.25 -9.67 39.82
N ILE A 150 9.47 -8.72 40.74
CA ILE A 150 9.66 -7.32 40.39
C ILE A 150 10.90 -7.14 39.51
N ALA A 151 12.02 -7.76 39.84
CA ALA A 151 13.22 -7.70 39.02
C ALA A 151 13.00 -8.28 37.62
N LEU A 152 12.28 -9.40 37.48
CA LEU A 152 11.87 -9.98 36.21
C LEU A 152 10.99 -9.02 35.40
N SER A 153 9.96 -8.44 36.04
CA SER A 153 9.08 -7.44 35.40
C SER A 153 9.84 -6.20 34.95
N GLN A 154 10.78 -5.69 35.77
CA GLN A 154 11.60 -4.51 35.43
C GLN A 154 12.56 -4.80 34.28
N MET A 155 13.19 -5.99 34.27
CA MET A 155 14.08 -6.42 33.18
C MET A 155 13.32 -6.43 31.85
N ASN A 156 12.18 -7.10 31.79
CA ASN A 156 11.36 -7.17 30.61
C ASN A 156 10.70 -5.83 30.24
N GLY A 157 10.28 -5.03 31.23
CA GLY A 157 9.79 -3.68 31.02
C GLY A 157 10.80 -2.77 30.35
N LYS A 158 12.09 -2.83 30.79
CA LYS A 158 13.17 -2.08 30.15
C LYS A 158 13.46 -2.58 28.74
N ALA A 159 13.47 -3.88 28.52
CA ALA A 159 13.66 -4.45 27.19
C ALA A 159 12.51 -4.05 26.25
N LEU A 160 11.27 -4.03 26.75
CA LEU A 160 10.10 -3.56 26.02
C LEU A 160 10.23 -2.09 25.60
N GLU A 161 10.71 -1.20 26.49
CA GLU A 161 10.98 0.20 26.19
C GLU A 161 12.00 0.33 25.06
N VAL A 162 13.17 -0.32 25.20
CA VAL A 162 14.25 -0.27 24.19
C VAL A 162 13.78 -0.79 22.83
N LYS A 163 13.11 -1.97 22.81
CA LYS A 163 12.61 -2.57 21.56
C LYS A 163 11.51 -1.71 20.92
N THR A 164 10.69 -1.02 21.72
CA THR A 164 9.66 -0.09 21.24
C THR A 164 10.30 1.14 20.59
N ASP A 165 11.29 1.72 21.22
CA ASP A 165 12.05 2.86 20.66
C ASP A 165 12.77 2.48 19.37
N ASP A 166 13.37 1.29 19.32
CA ASP A 166 13.98 0.74 18.11
C ASP A 166 12.96 0.53 16.99
N ALA A 167 11.75 0.03 17.31
CA ALA A 167 10.69 -0.14 16.33
C ALA A 167 10.18 1.20 15.81
N LYS A 168 10.08 2.21 16.69
CA LYS A 168 9.70 3.59 16.35
C LYS A 168 10.74 4.26 15.46
N ALA A 169 12.02 4.17 15.81
CA ALA A 169 13.13 4.70 15.01
C ALA A 169 13.21 4.03 13.63
N PHE A 170 13.02 2.72 13.58
CA PHE A 170 12.91 1.96 12.32
C PHE A 170 11.74 2.44 11.47
N SER A 171 10.56 2.61 12.07
CA SER A 171 9.36 3.11 11.37
C SER A 171 9.56 4.49 10.76
N GLN A 172 10.14 5.43 11.53
CA GLN A 172 10.46 6.78 11.06
C GLN A 172 11.47 6.77 9.90
N SER A 173 12.54 5.96 10.03
CA SER A 173 13.53 5.80 8.98
C SER A 173 12.94 5.15 7.72
N ALA A 174 12.07 4.16 7.88
CA ALA A 174 11.36 3.51 6.77
C ALA A 174 10.44 4.50 6.05
N LEU A 175 9.65 5.30 6.80
CA LEU A 175 8.79 6.35 6.27
C LEU A 175 9.60 7.36 5.43
N THR A 176 10.70 7.88 5.96
CA THR A 176 11.55 8.86 5.26
C THR A 176 12.08 8.27 3.95
N ARG A 177 12.63 7.05 3.99
CA ARG A 177 13.18 6.37 2.80
C ARG A 177 12.10 6.11 1.76
N MET A 178 10.91 5.65 2.18
CA MET A 178 9.78 5.40 1.28
C MET A 178 9.25 6.69 0.66
N THR A 179 9.17 7.77 1.43
CA THR A 179 8.74 9.09 0.92
C THR A 179 9.72 9.62 -0.13
N VAL A 180 11.03 9.55 0.14
CA VAL A 180 12.04 9.97 -0.85
C VAL A 180 11.97 9.12 -2.11
N LEU A 181 11.88 7.79 -1.97
CA LEU A 181 11.76 6.88 -3.11
C LEU A 181 10.49 7.16 -3.92
N ALA A 182 9.35 7.32 -3.26
CA ALA A 182 8.07 7.62 -3.90
C ALA A 182 8.11 8.96 -4.65
N THR A 183 8.72 9.99 -4.05
CA THR A 183 8.90 11.31 -4.69
C THR A 183 9.77 11.21 -5.94
N LEU A 184 10.89 10.49 -5.89
CA LEU A 184 11.75 10.26 -7.05
C LEU A 184 11.01 9.51 -8.15
N CYS A 185 10.30 8.43 -7.82
CA CYS A 185 9.48 7.68 -8.77
C CYS A 185 8.38 8.54 -9.40
N PHE A 186 7.74 9.39 -8.61
CA PHE A 186 6.72 10.34 -9.10
C PHE A 186 7.33 11.34 -10.09
N LEU A 187 8.47 11.95 -9.78
CA LEU A 187 9.14 12.91 -10.68
C LEU A 187 9.58 12.25 -11.99
N VAL A 188 10.10 11.03 -11.93
CA VAL A 188 10.48 10.27 -13.13
C VAL A 188 9.25 9.93 -13.98
N GLY A 189 8.17 9.45 -13.37
CA GLY A 189 6.90 9.16 -14.05
C GLY A 189 6.28 10.41 -14.68
N MET A 190 6.29 11.52 -13.97
CA MET A 190 5.80 12.81 -14.44
C MET A 190 6.64 13.32 -15.63
N SER A 191 7.96 13.27 -15.53
CA SER A 191 8.88 13.67 -16.63
C SER A 191 8.63 12.84 -17.90
N PHE A 192 8.45 11.51 -17.73
CA PHE A 192 8.12 10.63 -18.85
C PHE A 192 6.77 11.00 -19.47
N THR A 193 5.74 11.20 -18.66
CA THR A 193 4.37 11.54 -19.12
C THR A 193 4.36 12.86 -19.90
N PHE A 194 5.00 13.91 -19.38
CA PHE A 194 5.10 15.18 -20.06
C PHE A 194 5.91 15.10 -21.36
N SER A 195 7.03 14.39 -21.36
CA SER A 195 7.85 14.18 -22.55
C SER A 195 7.08 13.47 -23.66
N PHE A 196 6.33 12.42 -23.28
CA PHE A 196 5.50 11.66 -24.21
C PHE A 196 4.33 12.50 -24.74
N ALA A 197 3.62 13.22 -23.85
CA ALA A 197 2.52 14.10 -24.25
C ALA A 197 2.98 15.22 -25.19
N ALA A 198 4.11 15.85 -24.91
CA ALA A 198 4.69 16.88 -25.77
C ALA A 198 5.08 16.34 -27.15
N TYR A 199 5.72 15.14 -27.19
CA TYR A 199 6.05 14.47 -28.44
C TYR A 199 4.79 14.15 -29.26
N PHE A 200 3.79 13.54 -28.64
CA PHE A 200 2.55 13.16 -29.31
C PHE A 200 1.78 14.39 -29.82
N ASN A 201 1.62 15.40 -28.97
CA ASN A 201 0.92 16.64 -29.30
C ASN A 201 1.55 17.33 -30.49
N ARG A 202 2.89 17.49 -30.48
CA ARG A 202 3.63 18.11 -31.58
C ARG A 202 3.37 17.38 -32.91
N ARG A 203 3.45 16.05 -32.93
CA ARG A 203 3.23 15.23 -34.13
C ARG A 203 1.78 15.28 -34.60
N PHE A 204 0.84 15.23 -33.66
CA PHE A 204 -0.58 15.30 -33.96
C PHE A 204 -0.99 16.64 -34.58
N PHE A 205 -0.54 17.76 -34.00
CA PHE A 205 -0.82 19.08 -34.56
C PHE A 205 -0.12 19.31 -35.89
N GLN A 206 1.08 18.79 -36.08
CA GLN A 206 1.76 18.82 -37.39
C GLN A 206 0.95 18.08 -38.44
N LEU A 207 0.38 16.93 -38.13
CA LEU A 207 -0.53 16.18 -39.00
C LEU A 207 -1.80 16.99 -39.30
N TYR A 208 -2.46 17.51 -38.26
CA TYR A 208 -3.68 18.28 -38.40
C TYR A 208 -3.52 19.50 -39.30
N TYR A 209 -2.49 20.33 -39.06
CA TYR A 209 -2.25 21.52 -39.87
C TYR A 209 -1.81 21.16 -41.29
N GLY A 210 -0.99 20.14 -41.45
CA GLY A 210 -0.56 19.66 -42.73
C GLY A 210 -1.72 19.14 -43.62
N ILE A 211 -2.68 18.42 -43.04
CA ILE A 211 -3.90 18.00 -43.75
C ILE A 211 -4.72 19.24 -44.15
N LYS A 212 -4.88 20.21 -43.24
CA LYS A 212 -5.60 21.45 -43.52
C LYS A 212 -4.97 22.23 -44.67
N GLU A 213 -3.65 22.35 -44.70
CA GLU A 213 -2.88 23.02 -45.76
C GLU A 213 -2.99 22.27 -47.09
N LEU A 214 -2.87 20.95 -47.08
CA LEU A 214 -3.05 20.10 -48.26
C LEU A 214 -4.42 20.27 -48.90
N VAL A 215 -5.49 20.37 -48.12
CA VAL A 215 -6.85 20.61 -48.61
C VAL A 215 -6.97 22.04 -49.16
N SER A 216 -6.45 23.05 -48.43
CA SER A 216 -6.53 24.46 -48.84
C SER A 216 -5.70 24.78 -50.11
N SER A 217 -4.58 24.07 -50.31
CA SER A 217 -3.72 24.18 -51.49
C SER A 217 -4.22 23.39 -52.72
N ASN A 218 -5.45 22.89 -52.68
CA ASN A 218 -6.05 22.08 -53.74
C ASN A 218 -5.20 20.84 -54.08
N PHE A 219 -4.71 20.15 -53.02
CA PHE A 219 -3.88 18.94 -53.09
C PHE A 219 -2.51 19.14 -53.77
N SER A 220 -1.99 20.38 -53.79
CA SER A 220 -0.67 20.66 -54.37
C SER A 220 0.47 20.48 -53.37
N GLU A 221 0.21 20.77 -52.09
CA GLU A 221 1.16 20.55 -50.99
C GLU A 221 1.29 19.09 -50.62
N ARG A 222 2.34 18.75 -49.86
CA ARG A 222 2.60 17.39 -49.37
C ARG A 222 2.90 17.42 -47.91
N LEU A 223 2.38 16.41 -47.21
CA LEU A 223 2.70 16.13 -45.85
C LEU A 223 4.08 15.50 -45.74
N PHE A 224 4.91 16.05 -44.88
CA PHE A 224 6.24 15.52 -44.62
C PHE A 224 6.48 15.30 -43.15
N PHE A 225 6.86 14.06 -42.79
CA PHE A 225 7.22 13.68 -41.42
C PHE A 225 8.58 13.01 -41.40
N ASP A 226 9.50 13.56 -40.59
CA ASP A 226 10.79 12.94 -40.36
C ASP A 226 10.63 11.70 -39.49
N GLY A 227 11.21 10.57 -39.93
CA GLY A 227 11.24 9.34 -39.17
C GLY A 227 10.60 8.17 -39.91
N LYS A 228 10.42 7.07 -39.15
CA LYS A 228 9.82 5.82 -39.63
C LYS A 228 8.75 5.34 -38.63
N ASP A 229 8.00 6.31 -38.12
CA ASP A 229 6.89 6.07 -37.20
C ASP A 229 5.54 6.05 -37.97
N GLU A 230 4.45 5.78 -37.29
CA GLU A 230 3.11 5.71 -37.84
C GLU A 230 2.64 7.03 -38.43
N PHE A 231 3.14 8.18 -37.96
CA PHE A 231 2.84 9.48 -38.59
C PHE A 231 3.47 9.60 -39.96
N SER A 232 4.67 9.07 -40.16
CA SER A 232 5.33 9.02 -41.48
C SER A 232 4.57 8.09 -42.43
N GLU A 233 4.04 6.96 -41.96
CA GLU A 233 3.22 6.06 -42.76
C GLU A 233 1.89 6.71 -43.15
N ILE A 234 1.19 7.34 -42.20
CA ILE A 234 -0.06 8.08 -42.46
C ILE A 234 0.18 9.20 -43.47
N SER A 235 1.28 9.96 -43.37
CA SER A 235 1.59 11.02 -44.31
C SER A 235 1.78 10.50 -45.73
N SER A 236 2.41 9.34 -45.88
CA SER A 236 2.60 8.68 -47.19
C SER A 236 1.25 8.28 -47.81
N VAL A 237 0.35 7.69 -47.03
CA VAL A 237 -1.00 7.32 -47.48
C VAL A 237 -1.83 8.53 -47.87
N ILE A 238 -1.77 9.60 -47.07
CA ILE A 238 -2.48 10.86 -47.38
C ILE A 238 -1.92 11.52 -48.65
N ASN A 239 -0.60 11.50 -48.85
CA ASN A 239 0.02 12.03 -50.08
C ASN A 239 -0.40 11.23 -51.31
N GLU A 240 -0.46 9.89 -51.23
CA GLU A 240 -0.95 9.04 -52.31
C GLU A 240 -2.42 9.34 -52.64
N MET A 241 -3.25 9.55 -51.63
CA MET A 241 -4.65 9.94 -51.79
C MET A 241 -4.76 11.31 -52.47
N ALA A 242 -3.93 12.28 -52.06
CA ALA A 242 -3.87 13.61 -52.67
C ALA A 242 -3.51 13.55 -54.15
N ASP A 243 -2.54 12.70 -54.54
CA ASP A 243 -2.17 12.49 -55.95
C ASP A 243 -3.35 11.94 -56.77
N LYS A 244 -4.05 10.93 -56.27
CA LYS A 244 -5.22 10.33 -56.93
C LYS A 244 -6.35 11.38 -57.10
N LEU A 245 -6.62 12.20 -56.08
CA LEU A 245 -7.62 13.27 -56.15
C LEU A 245 -7.25 14.37 -57.13
N LYS A 246 -5.99 14.78 -57.19
CA LYS A 246 -5.48 15.78 -58.15
C LYS A 246 -5.63 15.28 -59.58
N ILE A 247 -5.24 14.03 -59.87
CA ILE A 247 -5.37 13.41 -61.20
C ILE A 247 -6.84 13.32 -61.62
N ASN A 248 -7.73 12.89 -60.73
CA ASN A 248 -9.16 12.77 -61.02
C ASN A 248 -9.79 14.15 -61.32
N LYS A 249 -9.40 15.18 -60.54
CA LYS A 249 -9.89 16.53 -60.77
C LYS A 249 -9.41 17.08 -62.13
N GLN A 250 -8.16 16.82 -62.55
CA GLN A 250 -7.66 17.18 -63.87
C GLN A 250 -8.39 16.43 -65.00
N LYS A 251 -8.69 15.15 -64.83
CA LYS A 251 -9.46 14.37 -65.82
C LYS A 251 -10.87 14.90 -65.97
N ILE A 252 -11.53 15.31 -64.89
CA ILE A 252 -12.87 15.90 -64.92
C ILE A 252 -12.83 17.27 -65.63
N SER A 253 -11.82 18.10 -65.37
CA SER A 253 -11.68 19.41 -66.03
C SER A 253 -11.30 19.31 -67.51
N VAL A 254 -10.60 18.25 -67.93
CA VAL A 254 -10.22 18.04 -69.37
C VAL A 254 -11.35 17.38 -70.16
N ASN A 255 -12.25 16.62 -69.50
CA ASN A 255 -13.35 15.92 -70.16
C ASN A 255 -14.68 16.67 -70.15
N LEU A 256 -14.72 17.91 -69.70
CA LEU A 256 -15.85 18.81 -69.97
C LEU A 256 -15.51 19.64 -71.28
N PRO A 257 -16.07 19.25 -72.39
CA PRO A 257 -15.90 20.09 -73.62
C PRO A 257 -16.60 21.42 -73.36
N ASP A 258 -15.91 22.51 -73.67
CA ASP A 258 -16.41 23.89 -73.58
C ASP A 258 -17.76 24.11 -74.31
N ASP A 259 -18.13 23.15 -75.12
CA ASP A 259 -19.37 23.15 -75.91
C ASP A 259 -20.61 22.63 -75.11
N GLN A 260 -20.43 21.94 -73.98
CA GLN A 260 -21.55 21.54 -73.16
C GLN A 260 -21.96 22.58 -72.10
N LEU A 261 -21.06 23.50 -71.76
CA LEU A 261 -21.42 24.62 -70.86
C LEU A 261 -22.31 25.65 -71.56
N LYS A 262 -22.27 25.71 -72.88
CA LYS A 262 -23.15 26.60 -73.67
C LYS A 262 -24.56 26.09 -73.99
N LYS A 263 -24.85 24.83 -73.64
CA LYS A 263 -26.14 24.18 -73.82
C LYS A 263 -26.92 23.90 -72.53
N LEU A 264 -26.52 24.47 -71.38
CA LEU A 264 -27.36 24.44 -70.22
C LEU A 264 -28.64 25.22 -70.50
N THR A 265 -29.73 24.51 -70.71
CA THR A 265 -31.08 25.10 -70.89
C THR A 265 -31.50 25.76 -69.57
N ALA A 266 -32.39 26.76 -69.68
CA ALA A 266 -32.96 27.40 -68.44
C ALA A 266 -33.56 26.36 -67.44
N ALA A 267 -33.99 25.18 -67.93
CA ALA A 267 -34.49 24.06 -67.12
C ALA A 267 -33.39 23.43 -66.30
N ASP A 268 -32.16 23.22 -66.85
CA ASP A 268 -31.03 22.62 -66.15
C ASP A 268 -30.53 23.54 -65.04
N VAL A 269 -30.57 24.84 -65.25
CA VAL A 269 -30.20 25.86 -64.25
C VAL A 269 -31.24 25.89 -63.11
N ASP A 270 -32.50 25.67 -63.42
CA ASP A 270 -33.57 25.61 -62.40
C ASP A 270 -33.51 24.32 -61.57
N GLU A 271 -33.12 23.21 -62.19
CA GLU A 271 -32.88 21.93 -61.49
C GLU A 271 -31.66 21.99 -60.58
N LEU A 272 -30.58 22.59 -61.00
CA LEU A 272 -29.39 22.88 -60.16
C LEU A 272 -29.74 23.80 -59.00
N LYS A 273 -30.53 24.84 -59.19
CA LYS A 273 -31.02 25.70 -58.10
C LYS A 273 -31.88 24.92 -57.09
N LYS A 274 -32.75 24.00 -57.55
CA LYS A 274 -33.56 23.14 -56.69
C LYS A 274 -32.70 22.17 -55.87
N MET A 275 -31.64 21.60 -56.48
CA MET A 275 -30.68 20.75 -55.77
C MET A 275 -29.89 21.54 -54.73
N LEU A 276 -29.39 22.74 -55.07
CA LEU A 276 -28.71 23.63 -54.15
C LEU A 276 -29.61 24.04 -52.97
N PHE A 277 -30.86 24.30 -53.21
CA PHE A 277 -31.84 24.59 -52.15
C PHE A 277 -32.08 23.39 -51.23
N LYS A 278 -32.19 22.16 -51.79
CA LYS A 278 -32.28 20.92 -50.97
C LYS A 278 -31.06 20.69 -50.11
N ILE A 279 -29.84 20.91 -50.63
CA ILE A 279 -28.59 20.78 -49.88
C ILE A 279 -28.59 21.79 -48.72
N LYS A 280 -28.97 23.05 -48.97
CA LYS A 280 -29.02 24.08 -47.95
C LYS A 280 -30.03 23.77 -46.84
N THR A 281 -31.18 23.18 -47.20
CA THR A 281 -32.20 22.75 -46.24
C THR A 281 -31.71 21.57 -45.37
N ILE A 282 -30.93 20.65 -45.95
CA ILE A 282 -30.30 19.54 -45.21
C ILE A 282 -29.21 20.06 -44.25
N GLU A 283 -28.42 21.06 -44.69
CA GLU A 283 -27.44 21.71 -43.80
C GLU A 283 -28.11 22.41 -42.61
N GLU A 284 -29.19 23.14 -42.83
CA GLU A 284 -29.95 23.82 -41.76
C GLU A 284 -30.61 22.83 -40.80
N GLN A 285 -31.11 21.70 -41.31
CA GLN A 285 -31.67 20.62 -40.46
C GLN A 285 -30.60 19.91 -39.66
N SER A 286 -29.43 19.65 -40.25
CA SER A 286 -28.31 19.04 -39.52
C SER A 286 -27.74 19.96 -38.44
N ALA A 287 -27.62 21.27 -38.72
CA ALA A 287 -27.22 22.24 -37.71
C ALA A 287 -28.21 22.36 -36.55
N SER A 288 -29.52 22.29 -36.86
CA SER A 288 -30.57 22.26 -35.83
C SER A 288 -30.54 21.00 -34.98
N LEU A 289 -30.22 19.84 -35.56
CA LEU A 289 -30.04 18.59 -34.81
C LEU A 289 -28.80 18.65 -33.90
N ILE A 290 -27.69 19.14 -34.39
CA ILE A 290 -26.45 19.30 -33.60
C ILE A 290 -26.70 20.24 -32.41
N SER A 291 -27.38 21.38 -32.62
CA SER A 291 -27.69 22.31 -31.52
C SER A 291 -28.65 21.72 -30.44
N LYS A 292 -29.46 20.73 -30.80
CA LYS A 292 -30.32 19.99 -29.85
C LYS A 292 -29.55 18.94 -29.04
N PHE A 293 -28.45 18.41 -29.58
CA PHE A 293 -27.58 17.49 -28.85
C PHE A 293 -26.60 18.21 -27.91
N GLU A 294 -26.21 19.46 -28.23
CA GLU A 294 -25.33 20.27 -27.36
C GLU A 294 -26.06 20.88 -26.14
N LYS A 295 -27.40 20.86 -26.12
CA LYS A 295 -28.24 21.36 -25.01
C LYS A 295 -28.73 20.27 -24.03
N LYS A 296 -28.26 19.04 -24.17
CA LYS A 296 -28.55 17.94 -23.28
C LYS A 296 -27.28 17.43 -22.63
#